data_5e4386fdbd83831822196ce8e8ce9aa8
#
_entry.id   5e4386fdbd83831822196ce8e8ce9aa8
#
_cell.length_a   1.000
_cell.length_b   1.000
_cell.length_c   1.000
_cell.angle_alpha   90.00
_cell.angle_beta   90.00
_cell.angle_gamma   90.00
#
_symmetry.space_group_name_H-M   'P 1'
#
loop_
_entity.id
_entity.type
_entity.pdbx_description
1 polymer ?
#
loop_
_entity_poly.entity_id
_entity_poly.type
_entity_poly.pdbx_seq_one_letter_code
_entity_poly.pdbx_strand_id
1 'polypeptide(L)'
;DGFVSRGLGDVYKRQINAVSALCEATEADVDEVAHAIGTDSRIGPKFLKASVGFGGSCFQKDIFNLVYLCEYFGLPEVAAYWNSVIEMNDYQKQRFSRRVISSMFNTVSDKKIAVLGFAFKKDTNDTRESAAIYICKDLIEELANIAIYDPKVEIAQIQKDLGISADNGFVSYCESAYEATKDAHAILILTEWDEFKALDFKKIYDEMHQPAFLFDGRNLLDLEALRAIGFEASGVGKG
;
A
#
# COMPACT_ATOMS: atom_id res chain seq x y z
N ASP A 1 -2.85 -2.39 29.64
CA ASP A 1 -3.59 -1.30 28.96
C ASP A 1 -3.09 -1.02 27.53
N GLY A 2 -1.80 -1.20 27.24
CA GLY A 2 -1.26 -0.99 25.89
C GLY A 2 -1.65 -2.05 24.86
N PHE A 3 -1.98 -3.25 25.27
CA PHE A 3 -2.36 -4.37 24.41
C PHE A 3 -3.79 -4.21 23.87
N VAL A 4 -4.73 -3.84 24.73
CA VAL A 4 -6.14 -3.63 24.39
C VAL A 4 -6.32 -2.40 23.51
N SER A 5 -5.61 -1.30 23.78
CA SER A 5 -5.75 -0.06 23.00
C SER A 5 -5.20 -0.17 21.58
N ARG A 6 -4.16 -0.98 21.36
CA ARG A 6 -3.63 -1.26 20.01
C ARG A 6 -4.59 -2.13 19.20
N GLY A 7 -5.14 -3.19 19.79
CA GLY A 7 -6.10 -4.07 19.13
C GLY A 7 -7.38 -3.36 18.67
N LEU A 8 -7.90 -2.41 19.46
CA LEU A 8 -9.09 -1.63 19.09
C LEU A 8 -8.86 -0.67 17.91
N GLY A 9 -7.67 -0.03 17.82
CA GLY A 9 -7.34 0.84 16.70
C GLY A 9 -7.29 0.11 15.35
N ASP A 10 -7.08 -1.17 15.38
CA ASP A 10 -6.94 -2.01 14.19
C ASP A 10 -8.27 -2.50 13.62
N VAL A 11 -9.29 -2.60 14.45
CA VAL A 11 -10.67 -2.83 13.99
C VAL A 11 -11.09 -1.71 13.06
N TYR A 12 -10.78 -0.47 13.38
CA TYR A 12 -11.11 0.69 12.54
C TYR A 12 -10.31 0.73 11.24
N LYS A 13 -9.02 0.41 11.26
CA LYS A 13 -8.22 0.33 10.02
C LYS A 13 -8.74 -0.72 9.04
N ARG A 14 -9.14 -1.87 9.53
CA ARG A 14 -9.74 -2.91 8.70
C ARG A 14 -11.08 -2.46 8.12
N GLN A 15 -11.93 -1.87 8.94
CA GLN A 15 -13.24 -1.39 8.50
C GLN A 15 -13.11 -0.35 7.41
N ILE A 16 -12.23 0.64 7.56
CA ILE A 16 -12.05 1.66 6.53
C ILE A 16 -11.43 1.12 5.25
N ASN A 17 -10.53 0.13 5.34
CA ASN A 17 -9.99 -0.56 4.16
C ASN A 17 -11.07 -1.42 3.46
N ALA A 18 -11.96 -2.07 4.19
CA ALA A 18 -13.11 -2.76 3.61
C ALA A 18 -14.09 -1.78 2.93
N VAL A 19 -14.37 -0.65 3.59
CA VAL A 19 -15.20 0.42 3.03
C VAL A 19 -14.57 1.03 1.79
N SER A 20 -13.23 1.14 1.73
CA SER A 20 -12.54 1.65 0.54
C SER A 20 -12.83 0.84 -0.74
N ALA A 21 -13.02 -0.47 -0.60
CA ALA A 21 -13.40 -1.33 -1.73
C ALA A 21 -14.82 -1.01 -2.24
N LEU A 22 -15.76 -0.73 -1.30
CA LEU A 22 -17.10 -0.32 -1.66
C LEU A 22 -17.11 1.08 -2.31
N CYS A 23 -16.32 2.02 -1.78
CA CYS A 23 -16.20 3.36 -2.36
C CYS A 23 -15.72 3.31 -3.82
N GLU A 24 -14.69 2.49 -4.11
CA GLU A 24 -14.23 2.33 -5.50
C GLU A 24 -15.29 1.74 -6.43
N ALA A 25 -16.18 0.88 -5.93
CA ALA A 25 -17.26 0.29 -6.72
C ALA A 25 -18.47 1.20 -6.91
N THR A 26 -18.59 2.27 -6.11
CA THR A 26 -19.76 3.18 -6.08
C THR A 26 -19.39 4.63 -6.41
N GLU A 27 -18.18 4.89 -6.86
CA GLU A 27 -17.65 6.24 -7.14
C GLU A 27 -17.69 7.20 -5.93
N ALA A 28 -17.69 6.63 -4.71
CA ALA A 28 -17.65 7.39 -3.46
C ALA A 28 -16.19 7.67 -3.02
N ASP A 29 -16.01 8.67 -2.15
CA ASP A 29 -14.71 8.98 -1.57
C ASP A 29 -14.59 8.43 -0.14
N VAL A 30 -13.61 7.57 0.10
CA VAL A 30 -13.35 6.96 1.42
C VAL A 30 -12.96 7.99 2.48
N ASP A 31 -12.36 9.12 2.11
CA ASP A 31 -11.99 10.16 3.07
C ASP A 31 -13.22 10.92 3.57
N GLU A 32 -14.26 11.11 2.74
CA GLU A 32 -15.55 11.67 3.17
C GLU A 32 -16.26 10.73 4.15
N VAL A 33 -16.26 9.42 3.85
CA VAL A 33 -16.83 8.42 4.75
C VAL A 33 -16.05 8.37 6.07
N ALA A 34 -14.71 8.38 6.02
CA ALA A 34 -13.86 8.40 7.20
C ALA A 34 -14.07 9.67 8.04
N HIS A 35 -14.26 10.83 7.39
CA HIS A 35 -14.58 12.07 8.06
C HIS A 35 -15.92 11.97 8.78
N ALA A 36 -16.96 11.52 8.09
CA ALA A 36 -18.30 11.36 8.66
C ALA A 36 -18.31 10.43 9.88
N ILE A 37 -17.64 9.27 9.79
CA ILE A 37 -17.50 8.32 10.91
C ILE A 37 -16.68 8.95 12.05
N GLY A 38 -15.59 9.65 11.71
CA GLY A 38 -14.67 10.26 12.68
C GLY A 38 -15.21 11.45 13.44
N THR A 39 -16.35 12.04 13.03
CA THR A 39 -17.03 13.12 13.77
C THR A 39 -17.69 12.62 15.06
N ASP A 40 -18.01 11.33 15.15
CA ASP A 40 -18.48 10.74 16.40
C ASP A 40 -17.32 10.69 17.40
N SER A 41 -17.46 11.40 18.52
CA SER A 41 -16.43 11.50 19.56
C SER A 41 -16.05 10.17 20.22
N ARG A 42 -16.90 9.14 20.11
CA ARG A 42 -16.66 7.80 20.62
C ARG A 42 -15.71 7.01 19.70
N ILE A 43 -15.67 7.33 18.40
CA ILE A 43 -14.82 6.74 17.39
C ILE A 43 -13.57 7.60 17.17
N GLY A 44 -13.77 8.87 16.84
CA GLY A 44 -12.71 9.84 16.53
C GLY A 44 -12.05 9.60 15.17
N PRO A 45 -11.27 10.57 14.67
CA PRO A 45 -10.70 10.53 13.31
C PRO A 45 -9.42 9.69 13.21
N LYS A 46 -8.88 9.21 14.32
CA LYS A 46 -7.63 8.45 14.33
C LYS A 46 -7.87 7.04 13.79
N PHE A 47 -6.89 6.51 13.02
CA PHE A 47 -6.94 5.16 12.43
C PHE A 47 -7.97 4.94 11.31
N LEU A 48 -8.60 5.99 10.79
CA LEU A 48 -9.57 5.92 9.68
C LEU A 48 -8.94 6.23 8.31
N LYS A 49 -7.63 6.10 8.14
CA LYS A 49 -6.96 6.30 6.85
C LYS A 49 -6.88 4.99 6.08
N ALA A 50 -7.56 4.92 4.94
CA ALA A 50 -7.45 3.80 4.01
C ALA A 50 -6.06 3.76 3.37
N SER A 51 -5.58 2.56 3.08
CA SER A 51 -4.28 2.33 2.46
C SER A 51 -4.19 0.95 1.80
N VAL A 52 -3.08 0.63 1.16
CA VAL A 52 -2.77 -0.70 0.56
C VAL A 52 -2.73 -1.85 1.58
N GLY A 53 -2.90 -1.59 2.83
CA GLY A 53 -2.85 -2.56 3.93
C GLY A 53 -1.91 -2.11 5.04
N PHE A 54 -1.99 -2.81 6.15
CA PHE A 54 -1.09 -2.59 7.28
C PHE A 54 0.09 -3.56 7.24
N GLY A 55 1.21 -3.14 7.82
CA GLY A 55 2.40 -3.94 8.07
C GLY A 55 2.94 -3.71 9.48
N GLY A 56 4.17 -4.14 9.71
CA GLY A 56 4.85 -4.06 11.01
C GLY A 56 4.78 -5.36 11.80
N SER A 57 5.83 -5.62 12.56
CA SER A 57 6.06 -6.92 13.21
C SER A 57 5.12 -7.25 14.37
N CYS A 58 4.53 -6.24 15.01
CA CYS A 58 3.76 -6.48 16.25
C CYS A 58 2.33 -6.87 15.93
N PHE A 59 1.70 -6.14 15.01
CA PHE A 59 0.26 -6.18 14.84
C PHE A 59 -0.27 -7.54 14.36
N GLN A 60 0.31 -8.10 13.31
CA GLN A 60 -0.10 -9.40 12.78
C GLN A 60 0.15 -10.51 13.80
N LYS A 61 1.27 -10.47 14.53
CA LYS A 61 1.58 -11.42 15.60
C LYS A 61 0.59 -11.35 16.76
N ASP A 62 0.17 -10.15 17.12
CA ASP A 62 -0.81 -9.96 18.19
C ASP A 62 -2.17 -10.54 17.81
N ILE A 63 -2.59 -10.39 16.53
CA ILE A 63 -3.82 -11.01 16.04
C ILE A 63 -3.70 -12.54 16.04
N PHE A 64 -2.63 -13.11 15.51
CA PHE A 64 -2.44 -14.55 15.51
C PHE A 64 -2.40 -15.13 16.93
N ASN A 65 -1.78 -14.43 17.88
CA ASN A 65 -1.80 -14.84 19.27
C ASN A 65 -3.24 -14.82 19.84
N LEU A 66 -4.02 -13.80 19.48
CA LEU A 66 -5.42 -13.71 19.91
C LEU A 66 -6.27 -14.83 19.28
N VAL A 67 -6.09 -15.14 18.02
CA VAL A 67 -6.74 -16.27 17.33
C VAL A 67 -6.40 -17.58 18.06
N TYR A 68 -5.12 -17.84 18.30
CA TYR A 68 -4.65 -19.02 19.03
C TYR A 68 -5.29 -19.14 20.42
N LEU A 69 -5.34 -18.06 21.20
CA LEU A 69 -5.96 -18.06 22.52
C LEU A 69 -7.47 -18.34 22.43
N CYS A 70 -8.16 -17.76 21.46
CA CYS A 70 -9.60 -18.05 21.25
C CYS A 70 -9.82 -19.52 20.92
N GLU A 71 -9.02 -20.12 20.05
CA GLU A 71 -9.09 -21.54 19.73
C GLU A 71 -8.80 -22.43 20.96
N TYR A 72 -7.74 -22.07 21.72
CA TYR A 72 -7.37 -22.80 22.93
C TYR A 72 -8.47 -22.82 23.98
N PHE A 73 -9.23 -21.73 24.11
CA PHE A 73 -10.37 -21.64 25.04
C PHE A 73 -11.72 -22.11 24.43
N GLY A 74 -11.71 -22.72 23.26
CA GLY A 74 -12.90 -23.28 22.64
C GLY A 74 -13.88 -22.23 22.10
N LEU A 75 -13.38 -21.11 21.59
CA LEU A 75 -14.15 -19.98 21.04
C LEU A 75 -13.91 -19.83 19.52
N PRO A 76 -14.30 -20.81 18.68
CA PRO A 76 -13.95 -20.83 17.26
C PRO A 76 -14.57 -19.66 16.47
N GLU A 77 -15.78 -19.19 16.81
CA GLU A 77 -16.42 -18.05 16.15
C GLU A 77 -15.65 -16.75 16.41
N VAL A 78 -15.12 -16.59 17.63
CA VAL A 78 -14.30 -15.42 18.00
C VAL A 78 -12.94 -15.49 17.32
N ALA A 79 -12.34 -16.68 17.24
CA ALA A 79 -11.11 -16.91 16.50
C ALA A 79 -11.28 -16.54 15.01
N ALA A 80 -12.35 -17.03 14.37
CA ALA A 80 -12.67 -16.71 12.97
C ALA A 80 -12.84 -15.19 12.74
N TYR A 81 -13.52 -14.50 13.65
CA TYR A 81 -13.67 -13.04 13.57
C TYR A 81 -12.31 -12.33 13.57
N TRP A 82 -11.40 -12.71 14.45
CA TRP A 82 -10.07 -12.09 14.49
C TRP A 82 -9.20 -12.50 13.31
N ASN A 83 -9.27 -13.74 12.85
CA ASN A 83 -8.56 -14.19 11.66
C ASN A 83 -8.99 -13.42 10.40
N SER A 84 -10.26 -13.05 10.29
CA SER A 84 -10.76 -12.23 9.18
C SER A 84 -10.09 -10.86 9.04
N VAL A 85 -9.38 -10.38 10.08
CA VAL A 85 -8.55 -9.15 10.01
C VAL A 85 -7.37 -9.35 9.08
N ILE A 86 -6.72 -10.50 9.17
CA ILE A 86 -5.56 -10.85 8.33
C ILE A 86 -6.03 -11.10 6.89
N GLU A 87 -7.09 -11.89 6.73
CA GLU A 87 -7.68 -12.16 5.41
C GLU A 87 -8.07 -10.87 4.66
N MET A 88 -8.68 -9.91 5.37
CA MET A 88 -9.03 -8.61 4.78
C MET A 88 -7.79 -7.78 4.43
N ASN A 89 -6.72 -7.87 5.22
CA ASN A 89 -5.47 -7.18 4.91
C ASN A 89 -4.79 -7.77 3.67
N ASP A 90 -4.80 -9.09 3.52
CA ASP A 90 -4.25 -9.77 2.35
C ASP A 90 -5.09 -9.49 1.10
N TYR A 91 -6.42 -9.50 1.22
CA TYR A 91 -7.33 -9.07 0.16
C TYR A 91 -7.02 -7.63 -0.29
N GLN A 92 -6.76 -6.71 0.63
CA GLN A 92 -6.46 -5.31 0.33
C GLN A 92 -5.18 -5.16 -0.50
N LYS A 93 -4.10 -5.87 -0.14
CA LYS A 93 -2.84 -5.89 -0.91
C LYS A 93 -3.06 -6.44 -2.33
N GLN A 94 -3.70 -7.60 -2.43
CA GLN A 94 -3.99 -8.24 -3.72
C GLN A 94 -4.95 -7.42 -4.59
N ARG A 95 -5.94 -6.75 -3.98
CA ARG A 95 -6.84 -5.86 -4.70
C ARG A 95 -6.08 -4.70 -5.34
N PHE A 96 -5.10 -4.15 -4.62
CA PHE A 96 -4.26 -3.08 -5.16
C PHE A 96 -3.41 -3.57 -6.34
N SER A 97 -2.71 -4.69 -6.21
CA SER A 97 -1.95 -5.31 -7.32
C SER A 97 -2.83 -5.56 -8.54
N ARG A 98 -4.01 -6.16 -8.36
CA ARG A 98 -4.97 -6.42 -9.44
C ARG A 98 -5.45 -5.13 -10.12
N ARG A 99 -5.69 -4.05 -9.34
CA ARG A 99 -6.07 -2.76 -9.91
C ARG A 99 -4.96 -2.17 -10.78
N VAL A 100 -3.71 -2.24 -10.33
CA VAL A 100 -2.55 -1.81 -11.14
C VAL A 100 -2.53 -2.56 -12.47
N ILE A 101 -2.59 -3.88 -12.45
CA ILE A 101 -2.54 -4.72 -13.65
C ILE A 101 -3.72 -4.40 -14.59
N SER A 102 -4.95 -4.34 -14.06
CA SER A 102 -6.15 -4.08 -14.88
C SER A 102 -6.15 -2.70 -15.51
N SER A 103 -5.74 -1.67 -14.79
CA SER A 103 -5.64 -0.30 -15.30
C SER A 103 -4.57 -0.16 -16.39
N MET A 104 -3.52 -0.96 -16.32
CA MET A 104 -2.44 -0.98 -17.31
C MET A 104 -2.70 -1.93 -18.48
N PHE A 105 -3.96 -2.01 -18.93
CA PHE A 105 -4.40 -2.83 -20.09
C PHE A 105 -4.27 -4.35 -19.83
N ASN A 106 -4.49 -4.79 -18.61
CA ASN A 106 -4.41 -6.18 -18.14
C ASN A 106 -3.04 -6.86 -18.34
N THR A 107 -1.97 -6.07 -18.43
CA THR A 107 -0.60 -6.60 -18.48
C THR A 107 0.40 -5.58 -17.95
N VAL A 108 1.36 -6.07 -17.21
CA VAL A 108 2.52 -5.30 -16.72
C VAL A 108 3.84 -5.92 -17.20
N SER A 109 3.76 -6.97 -18.01
CA SER A 109 4.95 -7.65 -18.56
C SER A 109 5.81 -6.66 -19.34
N ASP A 110 7.11 -6.69 -19.05
CA ASP A 110 8.14 -5.82 -19.62
C ASP A 110 7.95 -4.32 -19.34
N LYS A 111 6.96 -3.92 -18.53
CA LYS A 111 6.75 -2.53 -18.15
C LYS A 111 7.60 -2.18 -16.93
N LYS A 112 8.25 -1.03 -16.97
CA LYS A 112 8.94 -0.48 -15.80
C LYS A 112 7.93 0.17 -14.86
N ILE A 113 7.90 -0.28 -13.60
CA ILE A 113 7.04 0.23 -12.54
C ILE A 113 7.93 0.80 -11.43
N ALA A 114 7.81 2.09 -11.17
CA ALA A 114 8.49 2.75 -10.08
C ALA A 114 7.74 2.52 -8.76
N VAL A 115 8.43 1.96 -7.76
CA VAL A 115 7.90 1.77 -6.40
C VAL A 115 8.57 2.78 -5.48
N LEU A 116 7.79 3.72 -4.97
CA LEU A 116 8.23 4.75 -4.05
C LEU A 116 7.77 4.39 -2.62
N GLY A 117 8.75 3.99 -1.81
CA GLY A 117 8.55 3.52 -0.45
C GLY A 117 8.43 2.00 -0.34
N PHE A 118 9.26 1.42 0.53
CA PHE A 118 9.30 -0.03 0.80
C PHE A 118 9.12 -0.34 2.30
N ALA A 119 9.44 0.61 3.20
CA ALA A 119 9.13 0.51 4.62
C ALA A 119 7.61 0.42 4.86
N PHE A 120 7.18 -0.25 5.95
CA PHE A 120 5.75 -0.41 6.24
C PHE A 120 5.05 0.92 6.63
N LYS A 121 5.80 1.95 7.03
CA LYS A 121 5.36 3.33 7.30
C LYS A 121 6.54 4.28 7.22
N LYS A 122 6.29 5.59 7.20
CA LYS A 122 7.34 6.62 7.25
C LYS A 122 8.12 6.59 8.58
N ASP A 123 9.28 7.25 8.56
CA ASP A 123 10.18 7.47 9.71
C ASP A 123 10.82 6.20 10.29
N THR A 124 10.86 5.11 9.53
CA THR A 124 11.52 3.86 9.89
C THR A 124 12.15 3.18 8.67
N ASN A 125 13.10 2.29 8.90
CA ASN A 125 13.62 1.34 7.91
C ASN A 125 13.02 -0.07 8.07
N ASP A 126 12.00 -0.23 8.92
CA ASP A 126 11.36 -1.53 9.18
C ASP A 126 10.46 -1.92 8.01
N THR A 127 10.76 -3.05 7.39
CA THR A 127 10.05 -3.60 6.24
C THR A 127 9.14 -4.78 6.60
N ARG A 128 9.16 -5.23 7.86
CA ARG A 128 8.41 -6.43 8.29
C ARG A 128 6.93 -6.28 7.99
N GLU A 129 6.39 -7.27 7.24
CA GLU A 129 4.99 -7.28 6.80
C GLU A 129 4.58 -6.03 6.00
N SER A 130 5.53 -5.33 5.38
CA SER A 130 5.21 -4.21 4.50
C SER A 130 4.37 -4.68 3.32
N ALA A 131 3.30 -3.93 2.99
CA ALA A 131 2.49 -4.22 1.81
C ALA A 131 3.31 -4.16 0.51
N ALA A 132 4.38 -3.36 0.49
CA ALA A 132 5.28 -3.25 -0.66
C ALA A 132 5.91 -4.59 -1.04
N ILE A 133 6.25 -5.45 -0.07
CA ILE A 133 6.82 -6.78 -0.33
C ILE A 133 5.86 -7.63 -1.17
N TYR A 134 4.60 -7.68 -0.77
CA TYR A 134 3.57 -8.49 -1.42
C TYR A 134 3.23 -7.94 -2.81
N ILE A 135 3.02 -6.63 -2.91
CA ILE A 135 2.70 -5.95 -4.17
C ILE A 135 3.85 -6.11 -5.18
N CYS A 136 5.11 -5.93 -4.75
CA CYS A 136 6.26 -6.15 -5.63
C CYS A 136 6.34 -7.61 -6.10
N LYS A 137 6.11 -8.60 -5.22
CA LYS A 137 6.09 -10.01 -5.60
C LYS A 137 5.01 -10.32 -6.63
N ASP A 138 3.78 -9.87 -6.39
CA ASP A 138 2.68 -10.03 -7.35
C ASP A 138 3.05 -9.48 -8.74
N LEU A 139 3.65 -8.28 -8.80
CA LEU A 139 4.02 -7.65 -10.07
C LEU A 139 5.22 -8.32 -10.74
N ILE A 140 6.18 -8.84 -9.97
CA ILE A 140 7.31 -9.61 -10.50
C ILE A 140 6.82 -10.94 -11.09
N GLU A 141 5.86 -11.62 -10.46
CA GLU A 141 5.22 -12.82 -10.99
C GLU A 141 4.53 -12.55 -12.34
N GLU A 142 4.02 -11.32 -12.55
CA GLU A 142 3.45 -10.84 -13.81
C GLU A 142 4.50 -10.24 -14.77
N LEU A 143 5.78 -10.51 -14.52
CA LEU A 143 6.94 -10.13 -15.34
C LEU A 143 7.14 -8.60 -15.49
N ALA A 144 6.75 -7.80 -14.51
CA ALA A 144 7.07 -6.39 -14.48
C ALA A 144 8.52 -6.13 -14.10
N ASN A 145 9.10 -5.06 -14.63
CA ASN A 145 10.40 -4.54 -14.22
C ASN A 145 10.20 -3.49 -13.10
N ILE A 146 10.63 -3.80 -11.89
CA ILE A 146 10.39 -2.95 -10.71
C ILE A 146 11.62 -2.09 -10.42
N ALA A 147 11.42 -0.76 -10.33
CA ALA A 147 12.45 0.18 -9.89
C ALA A 147 12.07 0.72 -8.50
N ILE A 148 12.83 0.35 -7.46
CA ILE A 148 12.49 0.64 -6.07
C ILE A 148 13.35 1.78 -5.53
N TYR A 149 12.70 2.75 -4.91
CA TYR A 149 13.33 3.77 -4.09
C TYR A 149 12.65 3.86 -2.71
N ASP A 150 13.43 3.78 -1.67
CA ASP A 150 13.02 4.10 -0.29
C ASP A 150 14.15 4.89 0.40
N PRO A 151 13.85 6.01 1.08
CA PRO A 151 14.90 6.87 1.64
C PRO A 151 15.66 6.28 2.84
N LYS A 152 15.17 5.19 3.43
CA LYS A 152 15.75 4.59 4.66
C LYS A 152 15.99 3.10 4.61
N VAL A 153 15.37 2.38 3.68
CA VAL A 153 15.52 0.92 3.60
C VAL A 153 16.75 0.59 2.76
N GLU A 154 17.65 -0.18 3.32
CA GLU A 154 18.86 -0.64 2.63
C GLU A 154 18.52 -1.66 1.54
N ILE A 155 19.24 -1.62 0.43
CA ILE A 155 19.08 -2.53 -0.72
C ILE A 155 19.15 -4.00 -0.29
N ALA A 156 20.11 -4.35 0.58
CA ALA A 156 20.26 -5.71 1.09
C ALA A 156 19.01 -6.23 1.82
N GLN A 157 18.29 -5.32 2.53
CA GLN A 157 17.05 -5.68 3.20
C GLN A 157 15.92 -5.90 2.18
N ILE A 158 15.82 -5.06 1.15
CA ILE A 158 14.82 -5.23 0.07
C ILE A 158 15.02 -6.55 -0.65
N GLN A 159 16.27 -6.88 -1.02
CA GLN A 159 16.63 -8.15 -1.66
C GLN A 159 16.21 -9.36 -0.81
N LYS A 160 16.53 -9.30 0.48
CA LYS A 160 16.15 -10.36 1.43
C LYS A 160 14.65 -10.55 1.52
N ASP A 161 13.89 -9.47 1.61
CA ASP A 161 12.43 -9.52 1.77
C ASP A 161 11.72 -10.00 0.51
N LEU A 162 12.22 -9.62 -0.66
CA LEU A 162 11.70 -10.12 -1.93
C LEU A 162 12.15 -11.57 -2.21
N GLY A 163 13.21 -12.03 -1.56
CA GLY A 163 13.77 -13.37 -1.78
C GLY A 163 14.43 -13.53 -3.14
N ILE A 164 15.00 -12.44 -3.69
CA ILE A 164 15.59 -12.38 -5.02
C ILE A 164 17.09 -12.06 -4.93
N SER A 165 17.87 -12.57 -5.89
CA SER A 165 19.27 -12.20 -6.03
C SER A 165 19.43 -10.82 -6.68
N ALA A 166 20.60 -10.20 -6.50
CA ALA A 166 20.90 -8.91 -7.12
C ALA A 166 20.80 -8.94 -8.67
N ASP A 167 21.06 -10.08 -9.27
CA ASP A 167 21.10 -10.28 -10.73
C ASP A 167 19.81 -10.85 -11.32
N ASN A 168 18.66 -10.69 -10.63
CA ASN A 168 17.39 -11.31 -11.07
C ASN A 168 16.82 -10.71 -12.37
N GLY A 169 17.30 -9.56 -12.82
CA GLY A 169 16.87 -8.89 -14.06
C GLY A 169 15.53 -8.13 -13.98
N PHE A 170 14.71 -8.35 -12.93
CA PHE A 170 13.39 -7.72 -12.79
C PHE A 170 13.36 -6.55 -11.80
N VAL A 171 14.35 -6.43 -10.91
CA VAL A 171 14.36 -5.39 -9.87
C VAL A 171 15.62 -4.56 -9.95
N SER A 172 15.45 -3.25 -10.03
CA SER A 172 16.49 -2.24 -9.89
C SER A 172 16.29 -1.42 -8.62
N TYR A 173 17.39 -0.99 -8.02
CA TYR A 173 17.40 -0.20 -6.80
C TYR A 173 17.93 1.18 -7.15
N CYS A 174 17.17 2.21 -6.78
CA CYS A 174 17.42 3.57 -7.17
C CYS A 174 17.85 4.43 -5.98
N GLU A 175 18.70 5.43 -6.22
CA GLU A 175 19.17 6.37 -5.21
C GLU A 175 18.22 7.56 -5.02
N SER A 176 17.25 7.73 -5.91
CA SER A 176 16.25 8.80 -5.83
C SER A 176 14.92 8.40 -6.46
N ALA A 177 13.84 9.12 -6.07
CA ALA A 177 12.54 8.96 -6.69
C ALA A 177 12.59 9.30 -8.19
N TYR A 178 13.38 10.29 -8.60
CA TYR A 178 13.52 10.69 -10.01
C TYR A 178 14.19 9.60 -10.85
N GLU A 179 15.19 8.91 -10.31
CA GLU A 179 15.82 7.78 -10.99
C GLU A 179 14.86 6.60 -11.16
N ALA A 180 14.10 6.30 -10.11
CA ALA A 180 13.09 5.23 -10.16
C ALA A 180 12.02 5.51 -11.22
N THR A 181 11.52 6.75 -11.29
CA THR A 181 10.42 7.16 -12.16
C THR A 181 10.81 7.43 -13.61
N LYS A 182 12.10 7.66 -13.90
CA LYS A 182 12.57 7.86 -15.26
C LYS A 182 12.25 6.66 -16.14
N ASP A 183 11.69 6.90 -17.32
CA ASP A 183 11.26 5.87 -18.28
C ASP A 183 10.29 4.82 -17.66
N ALA A 184 9.57 5.16 -16.59
CA ALA A 184 8.57 4.27 -15.99
C ALA A 184 7.22 4.39 -16.70
N HIS A 185 6.43 3.32 -16.66
CA HIS A 185 5.04 3.29 -17.16
C HIS A 185 4.04 3.59 -16.03
N ALA A 186 4.42 3.28 -14.79
CA ALA A 186 3.60 3.54 -13.61
C ALA A 186 4.44 3.91 -12.40
N ILE A 187 3.84 4.65 -11.48
CA ILE A 187 4.36 4.97 -10.14
C ILE A 187 3.41 4.38 -9.10
N LEU A 188 3.95 3.66 -8.12
CA LEU A 188 3.24 3.20 -6.94
C LEU A 188 3.77 3.91 -5.70
N ILE A 189 2.92 4.63 -4.97
CA ILE A 189 3.26 5.19 -3.66
C ILE A 189 2.84 4.19 -2.58
N LEU A 190 3.80 3.48 -1.98
CA LEU A 190 3.52 2.42 -1.02
C LEU A 190 3.87 2.77 0.43
N THR A 191 4.66 3.83 0.63
CA THR A 191 4.94 4.40 1.97
C THR A 191 4.72 5.90 1.95
N GLU A 192 4.16 6.44 3.02
CA GLU A 192 3.78 7.85 3.13
C GLU A 192 4.96 8.76 3.54
N TRP A 193 6.09 8.68 2.83
CA TRP A 193 7.23 9.58 3.04
C TRP A 193 6.87 11.02 2.65
N ASP A 194 7.19 11.98 3.52
CA ASP A 194 6.83 13.38 3.26
C ASP A 194 7.58 13.97 2.05
N GLU A 195 8.76 13.45 1.72
CA GLU A 195 9.51 13.87 0.51
C GLU A 195 8.76 13.59 -0.79
N PHE A 196 7.91 12.56 -0.84
CA PHE A 196 7.14 12.25 -2.05
C PHE A 196 6.09 13.31 -2.38
N LYS A 197 5.64 14.09 -1.37
CA LYS A 197 4.76 15.25 -1.60
C LYS A 197 5.46 16.42 -2.28
N ALA A 198 6.79 16.51 -2.12
CA ALA A 198 7.60 17.61 -2.61
C ALA A 198 8.23 17.36 -3.99
N LEU A 199 7.94 16.20 -4.62
CA LEU A 199 8.44 15.86 -5.94
C LEU A 199 7.86 16.78 -7.03
N ASP A 200 8.66 17.10 -8.01
CA ASP A 200 8.22 17.78 -9.23
C ASP A 200 7.56 16.78 -10.18
N PHE A 201 6.25 16.57 -9.99
CA PHE A 201 5.49 15.62 -10.80
C PHE A 201 5.37 16.02 -12.26
N LYS A 202 5.48 17.32 -12.60
CA LYS A 202 5.51 17.73 -14.00
C LYS A 202 6.78 17.24 -14.69
N LYS A 203 7.92 17.40 -14.04
CA LYS A 203 9.20 16.86 -14.54
C LYS A 203 9.17 15.34 -14.66
N ILE A 204 8.62 14.64 -13.64
CA ILE A 204 8.48 13.18 -13.66
C ILE A 204 7.62 12.74 -14.85
N TYR A 205 6.45 13.38 -15.04
CA TYR A 205 5.55 13.09 -16.13
C TYR A 205 6.21 13.18 -17.50
N ASP A 206 7.02 14.24 -17.71
CA ASP A 206 7.70 14.48 -18.98
C ASP A 206 8.80 13.44 -19.29
N GLU A 207 9.30 12.73 -18.26
CA GLU A 207 10.31 11.67 -18.39
C GLU A 207 9.72 10.26 -18.34
N MET A 208 8.39 10.07 -18.23
CA MET A 208 7.71 8.77 -18.20
C MET A 208 7.18 8.35 -19.56
N HIS A 209 6.98 7.04 -19.73
CA HIS A 209 6.21 6.51 -20.85
C HIS A 209 4.73 6.85 -20.75
N GLN A 210 4.11 7.15 -21.89
CA GLN A 210 2.71 7.52 -21.94
C GLN A 210 1.83 6.35 -22.44
N PRO A 211 0.63 6.16 -21.88
CA PRO A 211 0.04 6.91 -20.77
C PRO A 211 0.78 6.67 -19.44
N ALA A 212 0.99 7.74 -18.65
CA ALA A 212 1.69 7.67 -17.37
C ALA A 212 0.69 7.38 -16.24
N PHE A 213 0.80 6.22 -15.61
CA PHE A 213 -0.05 5.82 -14.49
C PHE A 213 0.55 6.22 -13.15
N LEU A 214 -0.31 6.60 -12.19
CA LEU A 214 0.08 6.82 -10.80
C LEU A 214 -0.96 6.20 -9.87
N PHE A 215 -0.52 5.29 -9.00
CA PHE A 215 -1.35 4.62 -8.01
C PHE A 215 -0.90 5.03 -6.61
N ASP A 216 -1.68 5.88 -5.96
CA ASP A 216 -1.39 6.32 -4.60
C ASP A 216 -1.99 5.37 -3.57
N GLY A 217 -1.18 4.43 -3.12
CA GLY A 217 -1.55 3.44 -2.12
C GLY A 217 -1.68 3.98 -0.69
N ARG A 218 -1.39 5.26 -0.47
CA ARG A 218 -1.39 5.88 0.86
C ARG A 218 -2.30 7.10 0.96
N ASN A 219 -2.96 7.47 -0.15
CA ASN A 219 -3.76 8.70 -0.27
C ASN A 219 -2.97 9.92 0.22
N LEU A 220 -1.74 10.04 -0.26
CA LEU A 220 -0.74 11.02 0.13
C LEU A 220 -0.79 12.29 -0.71
N LEU A 221 -1.16 12.13 -2.00
CA LEU A 221 -1.03 13.13 -3.04
C LEU A 221 -2.37 13.75 -3.43
N ASP A 222 -2.32 14.92 -4.04
CA ASP A 222 -3.47 15.55 -4.68
C ASP A 222 -3.68 14.92 -6.08
N LEU A 223 -4.65 14.02 -6.18
CA LEU A 223 -4.93 13.30 -7.41
C LEU A 223 -5.46 14.21 -8.53
N GLU A 224 -6.20 15.26 -8.19
CA GLU A 224 -6.72 16.20 -9.18
C GLU A 224 -5.62 17.02 -9.80
N ALA A 225 -4.69 17.50 -8.99
CA ALA A 225 -3.50 18.19 -9.50
C ALA A 225 -2.65 17.28 -10.40
N LEU A 226 -2.52 15.99 -10.07
CA LEU A 226 -1.80 15.02 -10.89
C LEU A 226 -2.53 14.73 -12.23
N ARG A 227 -3.84 14.59 -12.20
CA ARG A 227 -4.67 14.43 -13.42
C ARG A 227 -4.57 15.67 -14.31
N ALA A 228 -4.51 16.87 -13.73
CA ALA A 228 -4.32 18.11 -14.49
C ALA A 228 -2.95 18.20 -15.19
N ILE A 229 -1.91 17.52 -14.67
CA ILE A 229 -0.62 17.36 -15.33
C ILE A 229 -0.72 16.38 -16.52
N GLY A 230 -1.60 15.38 -16.44
CA GLY A 230 -1.81 14.35 -17.45
C GLY A 230 -1.70 12.90 -16.96
N PHE A 231 -1.44 12.67 -15.67
CA PHE A 231 -1.39 11.33 -15.12
C PHE A 231 -2.75 10.64 -15.11
N GLU A 232 -2.78 9.35 -15.41
CA GLU A 232 -3.87 8.45 -15.04
C GLU A 232 -3.72 8.12 -13.54
N ALA A 233 -4.16 9.07 -12.68
CA ALA A 233 -3.92 9.01 -11.24
C ALA A 233 -5.12 8.44 -10.49
N SER A 234 -4.85 7.49 -9.57
CA SER A 234 -5.86 6.88 -8.71
C SER A 234 -5.34 6.62 -7.30
N GLY A 235 -6.25 6.62 -6.32
CA GLY A 235 -5.97 6.37 -4.91
C GLY A 235 -6.81 5.23 -4.35
N VAL A 236 -6.48 4.79 -3.13
CA VAL A 236 -7.23 3.74 -2.43
C VAL A 236 -8.57 4.29 -1.96
N GLY A 237 -9.69 3.70 -2.40
CA GLY A 237 -11.03 4.13 -2.03
C GLY A 237 -11.46 5.46 -2.66
N LYS A 238 -10.80 5.85 -3.74
CA LYS A 238 -11.16 7.00 -4.58
C LYS A 238 -11.76 6.45 -5.87
N GLY A 239 -13.04 6.69 -6.08
CA GLY A 239 -13.77 6.31 -7.28
C GLY A 239 -13.45 7.20 -8.47
#